data_b6e0dcefad8373b9c9a5b2c1c0df9974
#
_entry.id   b6e0dcefad8373b9c9a5b2c1c0df9974
#
_cell.length_a   1.000
_cell.length_b   1.000
_cell.length_c   1.000
_cell.angle_alpha   90.00
_cell.angle_beta   90.00
_cell.angle_gamma   90.00
#
_symmetry.space_group_name_H-M   'P 1'
#
loop_
_entity.id
_entity.type
_entity.pdbx_description
1 polymer ?
#
loop_
_entity_poly.entity_id
_entity_poly.type
_entity_poly.pdbx_seq_one_letter_code
_entity_poly.pdbx_strand_id
1 'polypeptide(L)'
;MSKTNYYISDLHLFHKNVTDEGSNFDGRPFKTLEEMHQTIKENWNSVVTNADHVFCLGDLAWKENEDAIQFVSTLRGNKHLILGNHCKATDQRYRQLFVEVVNYKEIKDIVDGKEYHVVMSHYPIAFWNHQHHYRRDGGEHKVWAVQLYGHVHASNEETIFQEFIRDLNEKHDIKCIAKNVGCMLWDYTPVTLNQILKKQKENK
;
A
#
# COMPACT_ATOMS: atom_id res chain seq x y z
N MET A 1 -12.68 -20.75 2.89
CA MET A 1 -11.92 -19.71 3.64
C MET A 1 -12.41 -18.35 3.17
N SER A 2 -12.58 -17.38 4.06
CA SER A 2 -12.95 -16.01 3.68
C SER A 2 -11.78 -15.38 2.94
N LYS A 3 -12.06 -14.65 1.86
CA LYS A 3 -11.06 -13.89 1.11
C LYS A 3 -10.59 -12.68 1.95
N THR A 4 -9.29 -12.47 2.05
CA THR A 4 -8.69 -11.36 2.77
C THR A 4 -8.13 -10.33 1.79
N ASN A 5 -8.27 -9.05 2.11
CA ASN A 5 -7.64 -7.98 1.37
C ASN A 5 -6.32 -7.58 2.03
N TYR A 6 -5.26 -7.55 1.24
CA TYR A 6 -3.93 -7.09 1.61
C TYR A 6 -3.54 -5.86 0.80
N TYR A 7 -2.69 -5.04 1.35
CA TYR A 7 -2.24 -3.76 0.77
C TYR A 7 -0.72 -3.66 0.88
N ILE A 8 -0.07 -3.17 -0.16
CA ILE A 8 1.37 -2.93 -0.21
C ILE A 8 1.69 -1.93 -1.31
N SER A 9 2.81 -1.22 -1.20
CA SER A 9 3.30 -0.27 -2.21
C SER A 9 4.81 -0.25 -2.29
N ASP A 10 5.36 0.33 -3.35
CA ASP A 10 6.75 0.74 -3.49
C ASP A 10 7.76 -0.40 -3.33
N LEU A 11 7.48 -1.57 -3.92
CA LEU A 11 8.43 -2.69 -3.88
C LEU A 11 9.70 -2.39 -4.66
N HIS A 12 9.61 -1.62 -5.76
CA HIS A 12 10.72 -1.26 -6.62
C HIS A 12 11.58 -2.45 -7.03
N LEU A 13 10.93 -3.57 -7.38
CA LEU A 13 11.63 -4.76 -7.85
C LEU A 13 12.56 -4.43 -9.01
N PHE A 14 13.77 -4.99 -8.99
CA PHE A 14 14.81 -4.79 -10.02
C PHE A 14 15.34 -3.35 -10.14
N HIS A 15 15.10 -2.49 -9.16
CA HIS A 15 15.68 -1.15 -9.08
C HIS A 15 16.98 -1.16 -8.28
N LYS A 16 18.12 -1.07 -8.97
CA LYS A 16 19.45 -1.23 -8.34
C LYS A 16 19.71 -0.26 -7.20
N ASN A 17 19.23 0.98 -7.32
CA ASN A 17 19.51 2.02 -6.33
C ASN A 17 18.86 1.77 -4.96
N VAL A 18 17.87 0.89 -4.85
CA VAL A 18 17.20 0.63 -3.56
C VAL A 18 18.08 -0.14 -2.56
N THR A 19 19.14 -0.81 -3.05
CA THR A 19 20.14 -1.52 -2.22
C THR A 19 21.53 -0.91 -2.32
N ASP A 20 21.67 0.22 -3.00
CA ASP A 20 22.93 0.95 -3.12
C ASP A 20 23.08 1.94 -1.97
N GLU A 21 24.02 1.70 -1.07
CA GLU A 21 24.29 2.58 0.09
C GLU A 21 24.60 4.02 -0.30
N GLY A 22 25.16 4.24 -1.52
CA GLY A 22 25.48 5.57 -2.04
C GLY A 22 24.28 6.34 -2.64
N SER A 23 23.14 5.68 -2.84
CA SER A 23 22.05 6.26 -3.61
C SER A 23 21.12 7.19 -2.82
N ASN A 24 21.17 7.19 -1.49
CA ASN A 24 20.22 7.89 -0.61
C ASN A 24 18.73 7.59 -0.94
N PHE A 25 18.43 6.41 -1.48
CA PHE A 25 17.06 6.08 -1.88
C PHE A 25 16.14 6.02 -0.64
N ASP A 26 15.94 4.89 0.00
CA ASP A 26 15.13 4.79 1.24
C ASP A 26 15.80 3.93 2.32
N GLY A 27 17.11 3.69 2.17
CA GLY A 27 17.94 3.03 3.17
C GLY A 27 17.52 1.59 3.49
N ARG A 28 17.14 0.79 2.48
CA ARG A 28 16.69 -0.58 2.69
C ARG A 28 17.78 -1.46 3.30
N PRO A 29 17.44 -2.33 4.27
CA PRO A 29 18.43 -3.11 5.02
C PRO A 29 18.91 -4.37 4.28
N PHE A 30 19.04 -4.31 2.96
CA PHE A 30 19.46 -5.43 2.13
C PHE A 30 20.80 -5.13 1.46
N LYS A 31 21.69 -6.12 1.45
CA LYS A 31 23.00 -6.01 0.81
C LYS A 31 22.91 -6.18 -0.72
N THR A 32 21.94 -6.94 -1.20
CA THR A 32 21.74 -7.19 -2.63
C THR A 32 20.26 -7.17 -3.01
N LEU A 33 19.99 -6.96 -4.30
CA LEU A 33 18.63 -7.06 -4.85
C LEU A 33 18.06 -8.47 -4.70
N GLU A 34 18.88 -9.49 -4.83
CA GLU A 34 18.48 -10.89 -4.69
C GLU A 34 17.99 -11.18 -3.28
N GLU A 35 18.71 -10.70 -2.25
CA GLU A 35 18.29 -10.80 -0.84
C GLU A 35 16.94 -10.10 -0.63
N MET A 36 16.79 -8.88 -1.14
CA MET A 36 15.54 -8.13 -1.05
C MET A 36 14.39 -8.87 -1.75
N HIS A 37 14.60 -9.34 -2.96
CA HIS A 37 13.57 -10.06 -3.71
C HIS A 37 13.14 -11.35 -3.01
N GLN A 38 14.12 -12.12 -2.49
CA GLN A 38 13.82 -13.34 -1.76
C GLN A 38 13.00 -13.04 -0.50
N THR A 39 13.40 -12.04 0.29
CA THR A 39 12.68 -11.62 1.49
C THR A 39 11.25 -11.17 1.17
N ILE A 40 11.07 -10.33 0.15
CA ILE A 40 9.74 -9.88 -0.29
C ILE A 40 8.87 -11.07 -0.67
N LYS A 41 9.40 -12.02 -1.46
CA LYS A 41 8.64 -13.20 -1.90
C LYS A 41 8.26 -14.11 -0.74
N GLU A 42 9.17 -14.36 0.19
CA GLU A 42 8.92 -15.18 1.38
C GLU A 42 7.86 -14.53 2.27
N ASN A 43 8.03 -13.26 2.61
CA ASN A 43 7.10 -12.49 3.42
C ASN A 43 5.70 -12.45 2.80
N TRP A 44 5.62 -12.09 1.51
CA TRP A 44 4.37 -12.08 0.77
C TRP A 44 3.67 -13.43 0.80
N ASN A 45 4.37 -14.49 0.40
CA ASN A 45 3.79 -15.82 0.30
C ASN A 45 3.55 -16.49 1.66
N SER A 46 4.09 -15.97 2.75
CA SER A 46 3.82 -16.45 4.11
C SER A 46 2.44 -16.01 4.62
N VAL A 47 1.96 -14.85 4.17
CA VAL A 47 0.67 -14.28 4.65
C VAL A 47 -0.44 -14.38 3.61
N VAL A 48 -0.12 -14.33 2.31
CA VAL A 48 -1.09 -14.33 1.21
C VAL A 48 -1.33 -15.74 0.68
N THR A 49 -2.60 -16.12 0.54
CA THR A 49 -3.03 -17.34 -0.14
C THR A 49 -3.53 -17.04 -1.56
N ASN A 50 -3.69 -18.07 -2.40
CA ASN A 50 -4.21 -17.88 -3.76
C ASN A 50 -5.69 -17.40 -3.82
N ALA A 51 -6.42 -17.47 -2.71
CA ALA A 51 -7.80 -17.01 -2.62
C ALA A 51 -7.90 -15.51 -2.27
N ASP A 52 -6.85 -14.92 -1.72
CA ASP A 52 -6.82 -13.55 -1.23
C ASP A 52 -6.67 -12.52 -2.36
N HIS A 53 -6.94 -11.27 -2.05
CA HIS A 53 -6.70 -10.13 -2.93
C HIS A 53 -5.54 -9.29 -2.39
N VAL A 54 -4.63 -8.87 -3.28
CA VAL A 54 -3.53 -7.97 -2.92
C VAL A 54 -3.59 -6.73 -3.79
N PHE A 55 -3.76 -5.59 -3.16
CA PHE A 55 -3.75 -4.28 -3.80
C PHE A 55 -2.33 -3.70 -3.73
N CYS A 56 -1.69 -3.61 -4.90
CA CYS A 56 -0.37 -3.01 -5.07
C CYS A 56 -0.55 -1.54 -5.44
N LEU A 57 -0.20 -0.63 -4.54
CA LEU A 57 -0.45 0.80 -4.71
C LEU A 57 0.72 1.52 -5.41
N GLY A 58 1.15 0.96 -6.54
CA GLY A 58 2.15 1.54 -7.42
C GLY A 58 3.58 1.09 -7.15
N ASP A 59 4.43 1.42 -8.08
CA ASP A 59 5.88 1.22 -8.08
C ASP A 59 6.33 -0.19 -7.67
N LEU A 60 5.63 -1.18 -8.27
CA LEU A 60 5.87 -2.58 -8.00
C LEU A 60 7.22 -3.04 -8.57
N ALA A 61 7.54 -2.65 -9.80
CA ALA A 61 8.81 -2.95 -10.45
C ALA A 61 9.34 -1.74 -11.22
N TRP A 62 10.69 -1.60 -11.26
CA TRP A 62 11.36 -0.54 -12.00
C TRP A 62 11.18 -0.65 -13.51
N LYS A 63 11.17 -1.88 -14.02
CA LYS A 63 10.94 -2.20 -15.43
C LYS A 63 10.00 -3.39 -15.53
N GLU A 64 9.10 -3.36 -16.51
CA GLU A 64 8.15 -4.42 -16.83
C GLU A 64 8.79 -5.45 -17.78
N ASN A 65 9.97 -5.95 -17.45
CA ASN A 65 10.73 -6.90 -18.24
C ASN A 65 10.42 -8.37 -17.83
N GLU A 66 11.08 -9.31 -18.49
CA GLU A 66 10.91 -10.74 -18.26
C GLU A 66 11.13 -11.13 -16.80
N ASP A 67 12.17 -10.58 -16.16
CA ASP A 67 12.51 -10.88 -14.77
C ASP A 67 11.37 -10.43 -13.82
N ALA A 68 10.82 -9.25 -14.07
CA ALA A 68 9.68 -8.74 -13.29
C ALA A 68 8.43 -9.59 -13.50
N ILE A 69 8.16 -10.01 -14.76
CA ILE A 69 7.03 -10.89 -15.08
C ILE A 69 7.17 -12.23 -14.35
N GLN A 70 8.34 -12.86 -14.44
CA GLN A 70 8.60 -14.12 -13.76
C GLN A 70 8.47 -13.97 -12.24
N PHE A 71 9.08 -12.94 -11.66
CA PHE A 71 9.01 -12.74 -10.22
C PHE A 71 7.56 -12.52 -9.74
N VAL A 72 6.82 -11.58 -10.34
CA VAL A 72 5.43 -11.25 -9.95
C VAL A 72 4.50 -12.46 -10.13
N SER A 73 4.76 -13.33 -11.11
CA SER A 73 4.01 -14.58 -11.30
C SER A 73 4.16 -15.56 -10.13
N THR A 74 5.26 -15.49 -9.38
CA THR A 74 5.49 -16.34 -8.20
C THR A 74 4.81 -15.84 -6.91
N LEU A 75 4.30 -14.62 -6.92
CA LEU A 75 3.58 -14.04 -5.79
C LEU A 75 2.14 -14.52 -5.77
N ARG A 76 1.70 -15.04 -4.62
CA ARG A 76 0.34 -15.59 -4.43
C ARG A 76 -0.72 -14.50 -4.45
N GLY A 77 -1.97 -14.91 -4.66
CA GLY A 77 -3.17 -14.09 -4.57
C GLY A 77 -3.57 -13.41 -5.89
N ASN A 78 -4.78 -12.88 -5.87
CA ASN A 78 -5.37 -12.08 -6.94
C ASN A 78 -4.84 -10.65 -6.83
N LYS A 79 -3.85 -10.32 -7.66
CA LYS A 79 -3.17 -9.02 -7.59
C LYS A 79 -3.95 -7.95 -8.35
N HIS A 80 -4.10 -6.78 -7.74
CA HIS A 80 -4.67 -5.56 -8.33
C HIS A 80 -3.59 -4.48 -8.36
N LEU A 81 -3.40 -3.82 -9.49
CA LEU A 81 -2.36 -2.80 -9.63
C LEU A 81 -2.98 -1.42 -9.74
N ILE A 82 -2.66 -0.56 -8.78
CA ILE A 82 -2.82 0.89 -8.88
C ILE A 82 -1.52 1.44 -9.48
N LEU A 83 -1.60 2.22 -10.56
CA LEU A 83 -0.42 2.72 -11.25
C LEU A 83 0.32 3.77 -10.42
N GLY A 84 1.65 3.62 -10.34
CA GLY A 84 2.58 4.61 -9.82
C GLY A 84 3.30 5.38 -10.93
N ASN A 85 4.21 6.26 -10.56
CA ASN A 85 5.00 7.04 -11.53
C ASN A 85 6.05 6.20 -12.28
N HIS A 86 6.53 5.11 -11.68
CA HIS A 86 7.48 4.18 -12.32
C HIS A 86 6.79 2.93 -12.93
N CYS A 87 5.47 2.86 -12.86
CA CYS A 87 4.69 1.68 -13.23
C CYS A 87 3.69 2.06 -14.33
N LYS A 88 3.96 1.68 -15.58
CA LYS A 88 3.11 2.04 -16.73
C LYS A 88 2.17 0.92 -17.16
N ALA A 89 2.49 -0.32 -16.84
CA ALA A 89 1.78 -1.55 -17.23
C ALA A 89 1.47 -1.58 -18.74
N THR A 90 2.48 -1.26 -19.56
CA THR A 90 2.36 -1.23 -21.03
C THR A 90 2.61 -2.59 -21.67
N ASP A 91 3.44 -3.45 -21.07
CA ASP A 91 3.62 -4.84 -21.53
C ASP A 91 2.37 -5.64 -21.19
N GLN A 92 1.72 -6.20 -22.22
CA GLN A 92 0.48 -6.96 -22.06
C GLN A 92 0.68 -8.21 -21.18
N ARG A 93 1.84 -8.86 -21.23
CA ARG A 93 2.16 -10.05 -20.42
C ARG A 93 2.26 -9.67 -18.96
N TYR A 94 2.88 -8.51 -18.65
CA TYR A 94 2.93 -7.97 -17.28
C TYR A 94 1.51 -7.62 -16.80
N ARG A 95 0.72 -6.94 -17.64
CA ARG A 95 -0.64 -6.55 -17.32
C ARG A 95 -1.57 -7.72 -17.00
N GLN A 96 -1.38 -8.87 -17.68
CA GLN A 96 -2.16 -10.09 -17.47
C GLN A 96 -1.92 -10.77 -16.10
N LEU A 97 -0.87 -10.38 -15.36
CA LEU A 97 -0.63 -10.85 -14.00
C LEU A 97 -1.58 -10.25 -12.97
N PHE A 98 -2.36 -9.24 -13.37
CA PHE A 98 -3.26 -8.50 -12.48
C PHE A 98 -4.71 -8.70 -12.90
N VAL A 99 -5.60 -8.78 -11.90
CA VAL A 99 -7.05 -8.78 -12.11
C VAL A 99 -7.51 -7.49 -12.79
N GLU A 100 -6.88 -6.37 -12.40
CA GLU A 100 -7.11 -5.06 -12.97
C GLU A 100 -5.87 -4.17 -12.83
N VAL A 101 -5.78 -3.16 -13.70
CA VAL A 101 -4.77 -2.10 -13.64
C VAL A 101 -5.48 -0.76 -13.78
N VAL A 102 -5.41 0.07 -12.74
CA VAL A 102 -6.16 1.33 -12.62
C VAL A 102 -5.30 2.43 -12.01
N ASN A 103 -5.70 3.70 -12.11
CA ASN A 103 -5.00 4.82 -11.47
C ASN A 103 -5.50 5.11 -10.04
N TYR A 104 -6.72 4.67 -9.73
CA TYR A 104 -7.44 4.95 -8.50
C TYR A 104 -8.46 3.85 -8.27
N LYS A 105 -8.65 3.45 -7.02
CA LYS A 105 -9.60 2.38 -6.67
C LYS A 105 -10.27 2.67 -5.33
N GLU A 106 -11.55 2.37 -5.27
CA GLU A 106 -12.31 2.37 -4.02
C GLU A 106 -12.94 0.99 -3.81
N ILE A 107 -12.87 0.51 -2.59
CA ILE A 107 -13.52 -0.75 -2.20
C ILE A 107 -14.14 -0.61 -0.82
N LYS A 108 -14.96 -1.59 -0.44
CA LYS A 108 -15.37 -1.80 0.93
C LYS A 108 -14.55 -2.92 1.54
N ASP A 109 -14.03 -2.71 2.75
CA ASP A 109 -13.33 -3.72 3.52
C ASP A 109 -13.90 -3.81 4.94
N ILE A 110 -13.81 -4.97 5.57
CA ILE A 110 -14.45 -5.24 6.86
C ILE A 110 -13.37 -5.54 7.91
N VAL A 111 -13.39 -4.78 8.98
CA VAL A 111 -12.52 -4.99 10.15
C VAL A 111 -13.38 -5.10 11.40
N ASP A 112 -13.27 -6.22 12.11
CA ASP A 112 -14.01 -6.49 13.36
C ASP A 112 -15.54 -6.26 13.19
N GLY A 113 -16.10 -6.73 12.05
CA GLY A 113 -17.51 -6.59 11.71
C GLY A 113 -17.95 -5.18 11.27
N LYS A 114 -17.03 -4.23 11.16
CA LYS A 114 -17.28 -2.86 10.70
C LYS A 114 -16.78 -2.68 9.27
N GLU A 115 -17.64 -2.15 8.40
CA GLU A 115 -17.30 -1.81 7.03
C GLU A 115 -16.57 -0.47 6.98
N TYR A 116 -15.44 -0.45 6.26
CA TYR A 116 -14.68 0.73 5.91
C TYR A 116 -14.71 0.96 4.40
N HIS A 117 -14.77 2.22 4.00
CA HIS A 117 -14.57 2.64 2.62
C HIS A 117 -13.08 2.91 2.43
N VAL A 118 -12.41 2.08 1.65
CA VAL A 118 -10.97 2.16 1.41
C VAL A 118 -10.73 2.82 0.07
N VAL A 119 -10.07 3.96 0.10
CA VAL A 119 -9.64 4.73 -1.07
C VAL A 119 -8.17 4.48 -1.31
N MET A 120 -7.81 4.07 -2.51
CA MET A 120 -6.45 3.70 -2.88
C MET A 120 -5.95 4.52 -4.05
N SER A 121 -4.79 5.12 -3.88
CA SER A 121 -4.02 5.82 -4.92
C SER A 121 -2.53 5.62 -4.65
N HIS A 122 -1.69 5.77 -5.67
CA HIS A 122 -0.25 5.76 -5.44
C HIS A 122 0.19 6.98 -4.63
N TYR A 123 -0.29 8.16 -5.02
CA TYR A 123 0.05 9.41 -4.33
C TYR A 123 -0.84 9.65 -3.10
N PRO A 124 -0.33 10.30 -2.04
CA PRO A 124 -1.15 10.83 -0.97
C PRO A 124 -2.07 11.93 -1.52
N ILE A 125 -3.37 11.84 -1.23
CA ILE A 125 -4.39 12.80 -1.66
C ILE A 125 -4.85 13.59 -0.45
N ALA A 126 -4.80 14.93 -0.51
CA ALA A 126 -5.19 15.79 0.59
C ALA A 126 -6.69 15.69 0.93
N PHE A 127 -7.55 15.57 -0.10
CA PHE A 127 -8.99 15.44 0.03
C PHE A 127 -9.50 14.35 -0.89
N TRP A 128 -9.99 13.25 -0.32
CA TRP A 128 -10.47 12.08 -1.06
C TRP A 128 -11.97 11.86 -0.89
N ASN A 129 -12.53 10.98 -1.68
CA ASN A 129 -13.95 10.68 -1.64
C ASN A 129 -14.37 10.14 -0.28
N HIS A 130 -15.47 10.65 0.25
CA HIS A 130 -16.01 10.30 1.57
C HIS A 130 -15.12 10.64 2.79
N GLN A 131 -14.02 11.38 2.65
CA GLN A 131 -13.14 11.76 3.76
C GLN A 131 -13.88 12.41 4.93
N HIS A 132 -14.82 13.32 4.63
CA HIS A 132 -15.62 14.03 5.61
C HIS A 132 -16.83 13.23 6.14
N HIS A 133 -17.05 12.03 5.59
CA HIS A 133 -18.12 11.17 6.06
C HIS A 133 -17.67 10.40 7.29
N TYR A 134 -18.49 10.40 8.31
CA TYR A 134 -18.31 9.62 9.52
C TYR A 134 -19.61 8.89 9.86
N ARG A 135 -19.48 7.73 10.46
CA ARG A 135 -20.62 7.02 11.04
C ARG A 135 -20.81 7.46 12.48
N ARG A 136 -22.04 7.69 12.89
CA ARG A 136 -22.39 7.83 14.29
C ARG A 136 -22.60 6.45 14.89
N ASP A 137 -21.80 6.11 15.89
CA ASP A 137 -21.93 4.87 16.64
C ASP A 137 -21.89 5.23 18.15
N GLY A 138 -23.02 5.09 18.84
CA GLY A 138 -23.13 5.47 20.25
C GLY A 138 -22.95 6.96 20.54
N GLY A 139 -23.17 7.84 19.55
CA GLY A 139 -22.97 9.30 19.68
C GLY A 139 -21.57 9.79 19.31
N GLU A 140 -20.61 8.90 19.09
CA GLU A 140 -19.25 9.23 18.65
C GLU A 140 -19.13 9.28 17.12
N HIS A 141 -18.33 10.23 16.62
CA HIS A 141 -17.95 10.30 15.23
C HIS A 141 -16.84 9.28 14.95
N LYS A 142 -17.13 8.22 14.19
CA LYS A 142 -16.14 7.21 13.79
C LYS A 142 -15.77 7.35 12.33
N VAL A 143 -14.48 7.36 12.05
CA VAL A 143 -13.95 7.35 10.68
C VAL A 143 -14.52 6.17 9.93
N TRP A 144 -15.01 6.44 8.72
CA TRP A 144 -15.53 5.45 7.81
C TRP A 144 -14.69 5.30 6.56
N ALA A 145 -14.12 6.39 6.03
CA ALA A 145 -13.27 6.36 4.86
C ALA A 145 -11.78 6.45 5.24
N VAL A 146 -11.00 5.52 4.71
CA VAL A 146 -9.56 5.42 4.92
C VAL A 146 -8.85 5.55 3.58
N GLN A 147 -7.89 6.46 3.47
CA GLN A 147 -6.99 6.50 2.32
C GLN A 147 -5.76 5.63 2.58
N LEU A 148 -5.40 4.80 1.61
CA LEU A 148 -4.14 4.09 1.54
C LEU A 148 -3.34 4.60 0.34
N TYR A 149 -2.04 4.80 0.53
CA TYR A 149 -1.14 5.37 -0.48
C TYR A 149 0.30 4.83 -0.33
N GLY A 150 1.16 5.18 -1.28
CA GLY A 150 2.60 4.94 -1.30
C GLY A 150 3.36 6.19 -1.71
N HIS A 151 4.32 6.06 -2.63
CA HIS A 151 5.09 7.10 -3.30
C HIS A 151 6.11 7.83 -2.42
N VAL A 152 5.69 8.36 -1.29
CA VAL A 152 6.55 9.20 -0.42
C VAL A 152 7.51 8.39 0.46
N HIS A 153 7.47 7.05 0.39
CA HIS A 153 8.35 6.15 1.14
C HIS A 153 8.40 6.49 2.65
N ALA A 154 9.54 6.26 3.32
CA ALA A 154 9.81 6.67 4.71
C ALA A 154 10.53 8.04 4.74
N SER A 155 10.07 9.02 3.97
CA SER A 155 10.73 10.30 3.77
C SER A 155 10.15 11.42 4.63
N ASN A 156 10.75 12.61 4.52
CA ASN A 156 10.21 13.83 5.12
C ASN A 156 8.82 14.22 4.57
N GLU A 157 8.52 13.85 3.31
CA GLU A 157 7.19 14.08 2.72
C GLU A 157 6.10 13.29 3.43
N GLU A 158 6.41 12.06 3.87
CA GLU A 158 5.51 11.28 4.72
C GLU A 158 5.23 12.01 6.04
N THR A 159 6.27 12.53 6.68
CA THR A 159 6.13 13.29 7.94
C THR A 159 5.22 14.51 7.74
N ILE A 160 5.47 15.32 6.71
CA ILE A 160 4.67 16.50 6.38
C ILE A 160 3.20 16.11 6.11
N PHE A 161 2.97 15.05 5.35
CA PHE A 161 1.61 14.63 5.04
C PHE A 161 0.87 14.10 6.29
N GLN A 162 1.53 13.37 7.16
CA GLN A 162 0.92 12.92 8.42
C GLN A 162 0.66 14.08 9.39
N GLU A 163 1.48 15.13 9.39
CA GLU A 163 1.20 16.38 10.11
C GLU A 163 -0.05 17.07 9.56
N PHE A 164 -0.18 17.16 8.24
CA PHE A 164 -1.40 17.70 7.62
C PHE A 164 -2.66 16.89 8.02
N ILE A 165 -2.60 15.57 8.00
CA ILE A 165 -3.72 14.71 8.43
C ILE A 165 -4.04 14.92 9.92
N ARG A 166 -3.04 15.07 10.77
CA ARG A 166 -3.22 15.40 12.19
C ARG A 166 -3.90 16.75 12.36
N ASP A 167 -3.48 17.78 11.64
CA ASP A 167 -4.06 19.11 11.68
C ASP A 167 -5.52 19.11 11.23
N LEU A 168 -5.88 18.35 10.19
CA LEU A 168 -7.28 18.17 9.79
C LEU A 168 -8.12 17.59 10.94
N ASN A 169 -7.59 16.59 11.66
CA ASN A 169 -8.29 15.94 12.77
C ASN A 169 -8.41 16.82 14.01
N GLU A 170 -7.39 17.62 14.33
CA GLU A 170 -7.30 18.37 15.58
C GLU A 170 -7.82 19.79 15.46
N LYS A 171 -7.53 20.47 14.34
CA LYS A 171 -7.83 21.91 14.17
C LYS A 171 -9.07 22.17 13.31
N HIS A 172 -9.44 21.23 12.43
CA HIS A 172 -10.53 21.44 11.45
C HIS A 172 -11.73 20.49 11.63
N ASP A 173 -11.72 19.66 12.67
CA ASP A 173 -12.77 18.67 12.99
C ASP A 173 -13.08 17.69 11.84
N ILE A 174 -12.12 17.46 10.94
CA ILE A 174 -12.23 16.47 9.88
C ILE A 174 -11.63 15.16 10.38
N LYS A 175 -12.48 14.24 10.84
CA LYS A 175 -12.02 12.94 11.36
C LYS A 175 -11.71 12.01 10.21
N CYS A 176 -10.43 11.88 9.85
CA CYS A 176 -9.98 11.07 8.73
C CYS A 176 -8.73 10.25 9.06
N ILE A 177 -8.51 9.20 8.27
CA ILE A 177 -7.33 8.34 8.35
C ILE A 177 -6.71 8.23 6.96
N ALA A 178 -5.42 8.54 6.84
CA ALA A 178 -4.62 8.26 5.67
C ALA A 178 -3.34 7.52 6.10
N LYS A 179 -2.98 6.43 5.40
CA LYS A 179 -1.84 5.57 5.77
C LYS A 179 -1.01 5.16 4.57
N ASN A 180 0.28 5.32 4.73
CA ASN A 180 1.28 4.83 3.81
C ASN A 180 1.43 3.31 3.96
N VAL A 181 1.28 2.58 2.85
CA VAL A 181 1.47 1.13 2.78
C VAL A 181 2.76 0.76 2.04
N GLY A 182 3.70 1.69 1.94
CA GLY A 182 5.04 1.44 1.40
C GLY A 182 5.72 0.29 2.14
N CYS A 183 6.26 -0.65 1.40
CA CYS A 183 6.76 -1.92 1.94
C CYS A 183 7.81 -1.75 3.05
N MET A 184 8.64 -0.70 2.98
CA MET A 184 9.67 -0.39 3.98
C MET A 184 9.11 -0.03 5.37
N LEU A 185 7.84 0.36 5.44
CA LEU A 185 7.14 0.67 6.70
C LEU A 185 6.48 -0.56 7.34
N TRP A 186 6.46 -1.69 6.63
CA TRP A 186 5.72 -2.90 6.99
C TRP A 186 6.56 -4.17 6.83
N ASP A 187 7.85 -4.09 7.12
CA ASP A 187 8.80 -5.20 7.05
C ASP A 187 8.70 -5.98 5.73
N TYR A 188 8.50 -5.26 4.62
CA TYR A 188 8.37 -5.82 3.26
C TYR A 188 7.28 -6.91 3.13
N THR A 189 6.22 -6.79 3.94
CA THR A 189 5.11 -7.76 4.02
C THR A 189 3.79 -7.08 3.66
N PRO A 190 2.94 -7.68 2.80
CA PRO A 190 1.59 -7.19 2.58
C PRO A 190 0.76 -7.19 3.87
N VAL A 191 0.02 -6.12 4.13
CA VAL A 191 -0.73 -5.93 5.38
C VAL A 191 -2.22 -5.80 5.16
N THR A 192 -3.00 -6.23 6.13
CA THR A 192 -4.46 -6.09 6.15
C THR A 192 -4.89 -4.72 6.69
N LEU A 193 -6.11 -4.28 6.37
CA LEU A 193 -6.66 -3.04 6.93
C LEU A 193 -6.70 -3.08 8.47
N ASN A 194 -6.95 -4.25 9.07
CA ASN A 194 -6.92 -4.41 10.52
C ASN A 194 -5.54 -4.09 11.12
N GLN A 195 -4.45 -4.60 10.54
CA GLN A 195 -3.08 -4.29 10.97
C GLN A 195 -2.77 -2.80 10.82
N ILE A 196 -3.17 -2.19 9.70
CA ILE A 196 -2.99 -0.76 9.44
C ILE A 196 -3.67 0.09 10.50
N LEU A 197 -4.92 -0.21 10.84
CA LEU A 197 -5.70 0.53 11.83
C LEU A 197 -5.21 0.32 13.27
N LYS A 198 -4.64 -0.85 13.60
CA LYS A 198 -4.03 -1.12 14.93
C LYS A 198 -2.76 -0.33 15.14
N LYS A 199 -1.82 -0.33 14.19
CA LYS A 199 -0.56 0.45 14.27
C LYS A 199 -0.81 1.95 14.48
N GLN A 200 -1.95 2.47 14.01
CA GLN A 200 -2.33 3.86 14.26
C GLN A 200 -2.65 4.14 15.74
N LYS A 201 -3.20 3.16 16.46
CA LYS A 201 -3.58 3.34 17.88
C LYS A 201 -2.37 3.32 18.81
N GLU A 202 -1.31 2.61 18.43
CA GLU A 202 -0.07 2.49 19.20
C GLU A 202 0.82 3.74 19.09
N ASN A 203 0.65 4.54 18.06
CA ASN A 203 1.41 5.77 17.79
C ASN A 203 0.68 7.04 18.28
N LYS A 204 -0.40 6.92 19.06
CA LYS A 204 -1.12 8.01 19.75
C LYS A 204 -0.83 8.00 21.24
#